data_bfd4b4e7a94bcba8238c3c5a7a4a4b11
#
_entry.id   bfd4b4e7a94bcba8238c3c5a7a4a4b11
#
_cell.length_a   1.000
_cell.length_b   1.000
_cell.length_c   1.000
_cell.angle_alpha   90.00
_cell.angle_beta   90.00
_cell.angle_gamma   90.00
#
_symmetry.space_group_name_H-M   'P 1'
#
loop_
_entity.id
_entity.type
_entity.pdbx_description
1 polymer ?
#
loop_
_entity_poly.entity_id
_entity_poly.type
_entity_poly.pdbx_seq_one_letter_code
_entity_poly.pdbx_strand_id
1 'polypeptide(L)'
;MKFLKNLSASLVFAAGLSLGATNANAGCSAHLGDFDWDSANVHTAIASYVIEKGFGCDVQVSKGSTTPIMAAFFDGQIEVITELWEDNLVELLKPHFADGSILHRGVNTPASEQAFWVDRATAEAHGLKSVEDMKKPGIWELFKDPEDPSKGRMTSCISGWTCYTINYVKLKEYGLDEMYTNFDPGSGGALDAAIAGGFAKGKPVFSYYWTPTSLMGKPEIDMVRLEEPAYDAQCWQDMSVVVEDIKANGTEVYAPSCACEYKDMALTKTVRADWAAANPEVDAFIAAYSIPTETVNNLLAYYVDVSGGDMEATAMWYLENNTEWLDWVPSDVAANIRATL
;
A
#
# COMPACT_ATOMS: atom_id res chain seq x y z
N MET A 1 72.74 -13.94 -65.46
CA MET A 1 71.47 -13.50 -65.96
C MET A 1 70.53 -14.70 -66.00
N LYS A 2 69.70 -14.90 -65.03
CA LYS A 2 68.48 -15.74 -65.06
C LYS A 2 67.63 -15.36 -63.87
N PHE A 3 66.44 -14.78 -64.16
CA PHE A 3 65.42 -14.40 -63.21
C PHE A 3 64.69 -15.69 -62.69
N LEU A 4 64.65 -15.93 -61.44
CA LEU A 4 63.73 -16.88 -60.80
C LEU A 4 62.55 -16.08 -60.22
N LYS A 5 61.38 -16.37 -60.72
CA LYS A 5 60.10 -15.91 -60.16
C LYS A 5 59.69 -16.82 -59.03
N ASN A 6 59.62 -16.30 -57.82
CA ASN A 6 58.96 -16.96 -56.67
C ASN A 6 57.50 -16.62 -56.68
N LEU A 7 56.63 -17.63 -56.80
CA LEU A 7 55.23 -17.55 -56.52
C LEU A 7 55.04 -17.73 -55.03
N SER A 8 54.58 -16.70 -54.35
CA SER A 8 54.11 -16.80 -52.95
C SER A 8 52.61 -17.00 -52.97
N ALA A 9 52.14 -18.17 -52.53
CA ALA A 9 50.76 -18.46 -52.28
C ALA A 9 50.34 -17.83 -50.93
N SER A 10 49.45 -16.81 -51.00
CA SER A 10 48.85 -16.20 -49.82
C SER A 10 47.62 -17.00 -49.41
N LEU A 11 47.74 -17.71 -48.29
CA LEU A 11 46.57 -18.28 -47.56
C LEU A 11 45.83 -17.11 -46.92
N VAL A 12 44.61 -16.86 -47.38
CA VAL A 12 43.67 -15.97 -46.74
C VAL A 12 42.98 -16.78 -45.62
N PHE A 13 43.34 -16.54 -44.36
CA PHE A 13 42.58 -17.00 -43.19
C PHE A 13 41.39 -16.07 -43.05
N ALA A 14 40.20 -16.53 -43.41
CA ALA A 14 38.95 -15.88 -43.04
C ALA A 14 38.68 -16.16 -41.56
N ALA A 15 39.10 -15.23 -40.68
CA ALA A 15 38.67 -15.23 -39.31
C ALA A 15 37.21 -14.75 -39.28
N GLY A 16 36.27 -15.71 -39.10
CA GLY A 16 34.89 -15.40 -38.83
C GLY A 16 34.81 -14.72 -37.45
N LEU A 17 34.67 -13.39 -37.45
CA LEU A 17 34.18 -12.66 -36.29
C LEU A 17 32.70 -13.02 -36.11
N SER A 18 32.39 -13.98 -35.26
CA SER A 18 31.08 -14.06 -34.64
C SER A 18 30.95 -12.86 -33.72
N LEU A 19 30.32 -11.79 -34.22
CA LEU A 19 29.73 -10.75 -33.40
C LEU A 19 28.65 -11.42 -32.60
N GLY A 20 29.00 -11.93 -31.42
CA GLY A 20 28.07 -12.16 -30.35
C GLY A 20 27.47 -10.79 -30.06
N ALA A 21 26.23 -10.58 -30.45
CA ALA A 21 25.44 -9.49 -29.95
C ALA A 21 25.29 -9.74 -28.44
N THR A 22 26.23 -9.22 -27.66
CA THR A 22 25.92 -8.91 -26.27
C THR A 22 24.87 -7.81 -26.39
N ASN A 23 23.61 -8.17 -26.24
CA ASN A 23 22.62 -7.21 -25.78
C ASN A 23 23.16 -6.68 -24.46
N ALA A 24 23.94 -5.58 -24.51
CA ALA A 24 24.03 -4.71 -23.38
C ALA A 24 22.59 -4.20 -23.18
N ASN A 25 21.84 -4.85 -22.33
CA ASN A 25 20.71 -4.21 -21.68
C ASN A 25 21.27 -2.91 -21.13
N ALA A 26 20.91 -1.79 -21.73
CA ALA A 26 20.97 -0.51 -21.06
C ALA A 26 20.16 -0.76 -19.78
N GLY A 27 20.86 -0.82 -18.63
CA GLY A 27 20.34 -1.40 -17.42
C GLY A 27 18.98 -0.81 -17.10
N CYS A 28 17.97 -1.68 -17.02
CA CYS A 28 16.66 -1.28 -16.50
C CYS A 28 16.79 -0.86 -15.06
N SER A 29 15.97 0.08 -14.62
CA SER A 29 15.89 0.51 -13.23
C SER A 29 14.44 0.70 -12.81
N ALA A 30 14.16 0.51 -11.53
CA ALA A 30 12.87 0.81 -10.94
C ALA A 30 13.06 1.42 -9.55
N HIS A 31 12.46 2.58 -9.31
CA HIS A 31 12.37 3.17 -7.99
C HIS A 31 10.95 3.00 -7.46
N LEU A 32 10.78 2.14 -6.46
CA LEU A 32 9.50 1.83 -5.86
C LEU A 32 9.22 2.74 -4.65
N GLY A 33 7.99 3.22 -4.56
CA GLY A 33 7.48 3.83 -3.34
C GLY A 33 6.92 2.76 -2.42
N ASP A 34 7.42 2.70 -1.20
CA ASP A 34 7.01 1.79 -0.15
C ASP A 34 6.31 2.57 0.96
N PHE A 35 5.00 2.37 1.10
CA PHE A 35 4.27 3.00 2.18
C PHE A 35 4.61 2.35 3.53
N ASP A 36 4.47 3.12 4.61
CA ASP A 36 4.89 2.73 5.96
C ASP A 36 3.84 1.89 6.72
N TRP A 37 3.22 0.91 6.04
CA TRP A 37 2.37 -0.13 6.61
C TRP A 37 2.66 -1.50 6.00
N ASP A 38 2.37 -2.56 6.75
CA ASP A 38 2.87 -3.91 6.48
C ASP A 38 2.45 -4.50 5.12
N SER A 39 1.19 -4.31 4.67
CA SER A 39 0.75 -4.85 3.39
C SER A 39 1.49 -4.21 2.20
N ALA A 40 1.71 -2.90 2.22
CA ALA A 40 2.53 -2.23 1.21
C ALA A 40 3.96 -2.76 1.22
N ASN A 41 4.54 -2.95 2.42
CA ASN A 41 5.90 -3.44 2.56
C ASN A 41 6.08 -4.83 1.94
N VAL A 42 5.17 -5.78 2.19
CA VAL A 42 5.29 -7.12 1.60
C VAL A 42 5.07 -7.11 0.09
N HIS A 43 4.14 -6.27 -0.42
CA HIS A 43 3.96 -6.11 -1.87
C HIS A 43 5.20 -5.49 -2.53
N THR A 44 5.77 -4.44 -1.93
CA THR A 44 6.98 -3.79 -2.43
C THR A 44 8.18 -4.76 -2.38
N ALA A 45 8.31 -5.57 -1.33
CA ALA A 45 9.37 -6.57 -1.22
C ALA A 45 9.32 -7.61 -2.33
N ILE A 46 8.13 -8.19 -2.58
CA ILE A 46 7.96 -9.19 -3.64
C ILE A 46 8.25 -8.57 -5.02
N ALA A 47 7.68 -7.40 -5.31
CA ALA A 47 7.91 -6.73 -6.59
C ALA A 47 9.39 -6.38 -6.79
N SER A 48 10.06 -5.86 -5.76
CA SER A 48 11.48 -5.54 -5.78
C SER A 48 12.33 -6.78 -6.07
N TYR A 49 12.05 -7.89 -5.38
CA TYR A 49 12.77 -9.15 -5.58
C TYR A 49 12.62 -9.67 -7.02
N VAL A 50 11.39 -9.68 -7.54
CA VAL A 50 11.13 -10.12 -8.92
C VAL A 50 11.83 -9.22 -9.94
N ILE A 51 11.78 -7.90 -9.74
CA ILE A 51 12.44 -6.93 -10.64
C ILE A 51 13.96 -7.09 -10.60
N GLU A 52 14.54 -7.19 -9.42
CA GLU A 52 15.99 -7.30 -9.24
C GLU A 52 16.52 -8.67 -9.68
N LYS A 53 15.99 -9.77 -9.11
CA LYS A 53 16.52 -11.12 -9.35
C LYS A 53 16.01 -11.75 -10.63
N GLY A 54 14.77 -11.44 -11.02
CA GLY A 54 14.14 -11.97 -12.23
C GLY A 54 14.59 -11.25 -13.49
N PHE A 55 14.38 -9.94 -13.53
CA PHE A 55 14.68 -9.10 -14.70
C PHE A 55 16.12 -8.58 -14.72
N GLY A 56 16.84 -8.61 -13.59
CA GLY A 56 18.20 -8.10 -13.48
C GLY A 56 18.30 -6.58 -13.50
N CYS A 57 17.25 -5.87 -13.07
CA CYS A 57 17.21 -4.42 -13.01
C CYS A 57 17.80 -3.89 -11.70
N ASP A 58 18.31 -2.66 -11.73
CA ASP A 58 18.63 -1.92 -10.51
C ASP A 58 17.34 -1.49 -9.80
N VAL A 59 17.20 -1.84 -8.52
CA VAL A 59 16.01 -1.48 -7.73
C VAL A 59 16.39 -0.53 -6.60
N GLN A 60 15.59 0.53 -6.47
CA GLN A 60 15.62 1.43 -5.33
C GLN A 60 14.24 1.42 -4.65
N VAL A 61 14.22 1.59 -3.34
CA VAL A 61 12.99 1.68 -2.55
C VAL A 61 13.06 2.90 -1.65
N SER A 62 12.04 3.75 -1.72
CA SER A 62 11.85 4.86 -0.76
C SER A 62 10.63 4.57 0.11
N LYS A 63 10.84 4.52 1.43
CA LYS A 63 9.80 4.28 2.42
C LYS A 63 9.30 5.59 3.04
N GLY A 64 7.99 5.69 3.22
CA GLY A 64 7.37 6.85 3.86
C GLY A 64 5.86 6.80 3.91
N SER A 65 5.26 7.80 4.54
CA SER A 65 3.81 7.97 4.57
C SER A 65 3.25 8.41 3.21
N THR A 66 1.94 8.36 3.05
CA THR A 66 1.27 8.62 1.76
C THR A 66 1.67 9.95 1.13
N THR A 67 1.67 11.03 1.91
CA THR A 67 1.89 12.38 1.36
C THR A 67 3.27 12.54 0.70
N PRO A 68 4.42 12.26 1.34
CA PRO A 68 5.72 12.41 0.71
C PRO A 68 5.98 11.40 -0.41
N ILE A 69 5.51 10.16 -0.28
CA ILE A 69 5.67 9.15 -1.34
C ILE A 69 4.91 9.57 -2.60
N MET A 70 3.65 10.00 -2.48
CA MET A 70 2.87 10.45 -3.64
C MET A 70 3.44 11.73 -4.27
N ALA A 71 3.96 12.66 -3.49
CA ALA A 71 4.65 13.83 -4.02
C ALA A 71 5.87 13.43 -4.86
N ALA A 72 6.73 12.54 -4.33
CA ALA A 72 7.90 12.03 -5.05
C ALA A 72 7.52 11.23 -6.31
N PHE A 73 6.39 10.51 -6.28
CA PHE A 73 5.85 9.79 -7.43
C PHE A 73 5.40 10.75 -8.55
N PHE A 74 4.69 11.80 -8.22
CA PHE A 74 4.27 12.81 -9.21
C PHE A 74 5.44 13.63 -9.76
N ASP A 75 6.46 13.91 -8.92
CA ASP A 75 7.68 14.61 -9.34
C ASP A 75 8.65 13.72 -10.17
N GLY A 76 8.33 12.42 -10.34
CA GLY A 76 9.14 11.50 -11.12
C GLY A 76 10.39 10.98 -10.41
N GLN A 77 10.45 11.10 -9.09
CA GLN A 77 11.51 10.51 -8.26
C GLN A 77 11.21 9.05 -7.88
N ILE A 78 9.94 8.69 -7.85
CA ILE A 78 9.43 7.33 -7.67
C ILE A 78 8.65 6.96 -8.94
N GLU A 79 8.74 5.73 -9.36
CA GLU A 79 8.23 5.27 -10.66
C GLU A 79 7.12 4.24 -10.54
N VAL A 80 7.10 3.46 -9.45
CA VAL A 80 6.18 2.33 -9.22
C VAL A 80 5.59 2.40 -7.82
N ILE A 81 4.28 2.28 -7.73
CA ILE A 81 3.54 2.05 -6.48
C ILE A 81 2.84 0.70 -6.57
N THR A 82 3.18 -0.22 -5.69
CA THR A 82 2.71 -1.61 -5.71
C THR A 82 1.42 -1.83 -4.94
N GLU A 83 1.08 -0.95 -4.02
CA GLU A 83 -0.20 -0.94 -3.31
C GLU A 83 -0.72 0.48 -3.18
N LEU A 84 -1.90 0.75 -3.71
CA LEU A 84 -2.53 2.07 -3.66
C LEU A 84 -3.98 1.95 -3.22
N TRP A 85 -4.34 2.71 -2.19
CA TRP A 85 -5.70 2.93 -1.70
C TRP A 85 -6.36 4.05 -2.52
N GLU A 86 -6.66 3.74 -3.79
CA GLU A 86 -6.98 4.70 -4.83
C GLU A 86 -8.23 5.54 -4.48
N ASP A 87 -9.27 4.90 -3.93
CA ASP A 87 -10.50 5.61 -3.55
C ASP A 87 -10.27 6.66 -2.43
N ASN A 88 -9.22 6.52 -1.62
CA ASN A 88 -8.84 7.52 -0.62
C ASN A 88 -8.12 8.74 -1.24
N LEU A 89 -7.69 8.66 -2.50
CA LEU A 89 -6.83 9.63 -3.18
C LEU A 89 -7.45 10.18 -4.46
N VAL A 90 -8.77 10.05 -4.63
CA VAL A 90 -9.49 10.36 -5.88
C VAL A 90 -9.13 11.73 -6.43
N GLU A 91 -9.21 12.78 -5.62
CA GLU A 91 -8.92 14.15 -6.08
C GLU A 91 -7.44 14.37 -6.38
N LEU A 92 -6.57 13.74 -5.62
CA LEU A 92 -5.12 13.83 -5.83
C LEU A 92 -4.69 13.13 -7.14
N LEU A 93 -5.27 11.97 -7.44
CA LEU A 93 -4.91 11.15 -8.61
C LEU A 93 -5.55 11.62 -9.93
N LYS A 94 -6.74 12.21 -9.84
CA LYS A 94 -7.58 12.60 -10.99
C LYS A 94 -6.84 13.41 -12.08
N PRO A 95 -6.07 14.48 -11.76
CA PRO A 95 -5.35 15.23 -12.79
C PRO A 95 -4.29 14.39 -13.50
N HIS A 96 -3.58 13.51 -12.76
CA HIS A 96 -2.50 12.70 -13.29
C HIS A 96 -2.98 11.52 -14.15
N PHE A 97 -4.14 10.94 -13.83
CA PHE A 97 -4.78 9.99 -14.73
C PHE A 97 -5.34 10.69 -15.98
N ALA A 98 -5.88 11.90 -15.83
CA ALA A 98 -6.45 12.65 -16.94
C ALA A 98 -5.40 13.13 -17.98
N ASP A 99 -4.22 13.51 -17.53
CA ASP A 99 -3.12 13.92 -18.40
C ASP A 99 -2.26 12.75 -18.90
N GLY A 100 -2.49 11.53 -18.35
CA GLY A 100 -1.79 10.32 -18.71
C GLY A 100 -0.36 10.22 -18.17
N SER A 101 0.03 11.04 -17.20
CA SER A 101 1.36 10.99 -16.58
C SER A 101 1.56 9.74 -15.71
N ILE A 102 0.46 9.18 -15.19
CA ILE A 102 0.44 7.92 -14.46
C ILE A 102 -0.55 6.93 -15.08
N LEU A 103 -0.30 5.64 -14.86
CA LEU A 103 -1.07 4.56 -15.46
C LEU A 103 -1.51 3.57 -14.37
N HIS A 104 -2.83 3.32 -14.31
CA HIS A 104 -3.37 2.25 -13.49
C HIS A 104 -2.92 0.88 -14.03
N ARG A 105 -2.41 0.00 -13.16
CA ARG A 105 -1.90 -1.33 -13.54
C ARG A 105 -2.70 -2.49 -12.94
N GLY A 106 -3.97 -2.25 -12.68
CA GLY A 106 -4.88 -3.28 -12.18
C GLY A 106 -4.78 -3.50 -10.68
N VAL A 107 -5.46 -4.53 -10.23
CA VAL A 107 -5.60 -4.90 -8.82
C VAL A 107 -4.40 -5.70 -8.35
N ASN A 108 -3.84 -5.35 -7.18
CA ASN A 108 -2.87 -6.19 -6.48
C ASN A 108 -3.51 -7.09 -5.43
N THR A 109 -4.52 -6.55 -4.68
CA THR A 109 -5.28 -7.29 -3.66
C THR A 109 -6.76 -7.04 -3.88
N PRO A 110 -7.59 -8.08 -4.13
CA PRO A 110 -8.95 -7.88 -4.63
C PRO A 110 -9.97 -7.38 -3.61
N ALA A 111 -9.68 -7.46 -2.31
CA ALA A 111 -10.58 -7.01 -1.27
C ALA A 111 -9.83 -6.37 -0.10
N SER A 112 -10.28 -5.20 0.29
CA SER A 112 -9.85 -4.46 1.48
C SER A 112 -11.03 -3.75 2.11
N GLU A 113 -10.95 -3.49 3.40
CA GLU A 113 -11.98 -2.84 4.19
C GLU A 113 -11.34 -1.77 5.09
N GLN A 114 -12.04 -0.66 5.28
CA GLN A 114 -11.69 0.38 6.24
C GLN A 114 -12.93 0.79 7.01
N ALA A 115 -12.83 0.99 8.32
CA ALA A 115 -14.00 1.40 9.11
C ALA A 115 -13.62 1.99 10.47
N PHE A 116 -14.63 2.47 11.18
CA PHE A 116 -14.60 2.68 12.61
C PHE A 116 -15.04 1.38 13.33
N TRP A 117 -14.26 0.99 14.33
CA TRP A 117 -14.40 -0.27 15.03
C TRP A 117 -14.48 -0.07 16.53
N VAL A 118 -15.28 -0.92 17.18
CA VAL A 118 -15.35 -1.02 18.65
C VAL A 118 -15.13 -2.48 19.06
N ASP A 119 -14.45 -2.75 20.17
CA ASP A 119 -14.34 -4.11 20.67
C ASP A 119 -15.73 -4.71 20.96
N ARG A 120 -15.92 -6.01 20.61
CA ARG A 120 -17.23 -6.67 20.69
C ARG A 120 -17.82 -6.64 22.09
N ALA A 121 -17.01 -6.84 23.12
CA ALA A 121 -17.50 -6.89 24.49
C ALA A 121 -18.15 -5.56 24.89
N THR A 122 -17.52 -4.44 24.57
CA THR A 122 -18.09 -3.09 24.80
C THR A 122 -19.30 -2.85 23.93
N ALA A 123 -19.24 -3.21 22.63
CA ALA A 123 -20.35 -3.06 21.72
C ALA A 123 -21.63 -3.77 22.21
N GLU A 124 -21.50 -5.02 22.63
CA GLU A 124 -22.62 -5.83 23.14
C GLU A 124 -23.13 -5.32 24.49
N ALA A 125 -22.24 -4.96 25.42
CA ALA A 125 -22.61 -4.48 26.75
C ALA A 125 -23.42 -3.17 26.71
N HIS A 126 -23.14 -2.30 25.72
CA HIS A 126 -23.75 -0.96 25.62
C HIS A 126 -24.65 -0.79 24.38
N GLY A 127 -24.85 -1.84 23.59
CA GLY A 127 -25.70 -1.82 22.39
C GLY A 127 -25.18 -0.83 21.34
N LEU A 128 -23.85 -0.83 21.09
CA LEU A 128 -23.21 0.01 20.10
C LEU A 128 -23.20 -0.71 18.75
N LYS A 129 -23.86 -0.17 17.76
CA LYS A 129 -23.95 -0.73 16.41
C LYS A 129 -23.54 0.27 15.34
N SER A 130 -23.67 1.56 15.62
CA SER A 130 -23.46 2.63 14.65
C SER A 130 -22.69 3.79 15.26
N VAL A 131 -22.18 4.67 14.43
CA VAL A 131 -21.55 5.94 14.85
C VAL A 131 -22.52 6.83 15.63
N GLU A 132 -23.85 6.73 15.38
CA GLU A 132 -24.87 7.43 16.14
C GLU A 132 -24.94 6.95 17.60
N ASP A 133 -24.70 5.66 17.83
CA ASP A 133 -24.68 5.10 19.19
C ASP A 133 -23.53 5.65 20.02
N MET A 134 -22.45 6.05 19.37
CA MET A 134 -21.28 6.65 20.03
C MET A 134 -21.58 8.01 20.67
N LYS A 135 -22.71 8.67 20.28
CA LYS A 135 -23.18 9.96 20.85
C LYS A 135 -24.06 9.78 22.10
N LYS A 136 -24.42 8.56 22.47
CA LYS A 136 -25.26 8.30 23.65
C LYS A 136 -24.57 8.81 24.93
N PRO A 137 -25.34 9.37 25.89
CA PRO A 137 -24.78 9.83 27.16
C PRO A 137 -23.95 8.76 27.87
N GLY A 138 -22.74 9.12 28.29
CA GLY A 138 -21.84 8.24 29.04
C GLY A 138 -20.97 7.29 28.19
N ILE A 139 -21.22 7.19 26.86
CA ILE A 139 -20.46 6.27 26.00
C ILE A 139 -19.02 6.75 25.81
N TRP A 140 -18.78 8.01 25.53
CA TRP A 140 -17.42 8.53 25.36
C TRP A 140 -16.54 8.31 26.60
N GLU A 141 -17.15 8.29 27.80
CA GLU A 141 -16.45 8.07 29.07
C GLU A 141 -15.83 6.66 29.18
N LEU A 142 -16.34 5.68 28.42
CA LEU A 142 -15.78 4.32 28.36
C LEU A 142 -14.41 4.34 27.67
N PHE A 143 -14.23 5.24 26.70
CA PHE A 143 -13.04 5.38 25.87
C PHE A 143 -12.14 6.56 26.28
N LYS A 144 -12.21 6.96 27.56
CA LYS A 144 -11.58 8.18 28.07
C LYS A 144 -10.15 8.38 27.57
N ASP A 145 -9.89 9.56 26.99
CA ASP A 145 -8.57 9.92 26.52
C ASP A 145 -7.65 10.28 27.68
N PRO A 146 -6.48 9.60 27.87
CA PRO A 146 -5.53 9.95 28.93
C PRO A 146 -4.91 11.34 28.78
N GLU A 147 -4.85 11.89 27.55
CA GLU A 147 -4.27 13.21 27.27
C GLU A 147 -5.31 14.33 27.33
N ASP A 148 -6.56 14.02 27.03
CA ASP A 148 -7.72 14.91 27.20
C ASP A 148 -8.85 14.21 27.94
N PRO A 149 -8.85 14.18 29.28
CA PRO A 149 -9.88 13.48 30.08
C PRO A 149 -11.30 14.03 29.93
N SER A 150 -11.50 15.12 29.21
CA SER A 150 -12.82 15.65 28.88
C SER A 150 -13.46 14.99 27.66
N LYS A 151 -12.68 14.16 26.93
CA LYS A 151 -13.12 13.45 25.73
C LYS A 151 -12.83 11.95 25.81
N GLY A 152 -13.49 11.20 24.94
CA GLY A 152 -13.08 9.84 24.57
C GLY A 152 -11.97 9.88 23.52
N ARG A 153 -11.20 8.79 23.39
CA ARG A 153 -10.19 8.61 22.37
C ARG A 153 -10.75 7.72 21.24
N MET A 154 -10.77 8.22 20.03
CA MET A 154 -10.80 7.41 18.83
C MET A 154 -9.36 7.28 18.34
N THR A 155 -8.78 6.09 18.48
CA THR A 155 -7.43 5.81 17.97
C THR A 155 -7.49 5.75 16.46
N SER A 156 -6.96 6.77 15.83
CA SER A 156 -7.11 7.03 14.41
C SER A 156 -5.97 6.44 13.59
N CYS A 157 -6.04 6.72 12.31
CA CYS A 157 -4.98 6.59 11.34
C CYS A 157 -3.82 7.56 11.70
N ILE A 158 -2.67 7.39 11.09
CA ILE A 158 -1.48 8.18 11.35
C ILE A 158 -1.52 9.47 10.51
N SER A 159 -1.11 10.60 11.08
CA SER A 159 -0.94 11.84 10.32
C SER A 159 0.11 11.63 9.21
N GLY A 160 -0.21 12.07 7.99
CA GLY A 160 0.58 11.72 6.81
C GLY A 160 -0.02 10.59 5.98
N TRP A 161 -0.92 9.77 6.54
CA TRP A 161 -1.82 8.91 5.78
C TRP A 161 -3.13 9.67 5.51
N THR A 162 -3.69 9.50 4.31
CA THR A 162 -4.91 10.24 3.92
C THR A 162 -6.10 9.94 4.84
N CYS A 163 -6.20 8.70 5.34
CA CYS A 163 -7.28 8.30 6.26
C CYS A 163 -7.32 9.13 7.55
N TYR A 164 -6.21 9.71 8.02
CA TYR A 164 -6.23 10.60 9.19
C TYR A 164 -7.12 11.83 8.97
N THR A 165 -6.97 12.47 7.81
CA THR A 165 -7.79 13.63 7.43
C THR A 165 -9.20 13.23 7.08
N ILE A 166 -9.41 12.07 6.43
CA ILE A 166 -10.75 11.51 6.19
C ILE A 166 -11.47 11.30 7.53
N ASN A 167 -10.82 10.67 8.51
CA ASN A 167 -11.40 10.43 9.83
C ASN A 167 -11.70 11.74 10.58
N TYR A 168 -10.84 12.75 10.43
CA TYR A 168 -11.10 14.09 10.98
C TYR A 168 -12.42 14.69 10.42
N VAL A 169 -12.61 14.63 9.10
CA VAL A 169 -13.83 15.10 8.45
C VAL A 169 -15.04 14.28 8.91
N LYS A 170 -14.93 12.95 8.92
CA LYS A 170 -15.99 12.04 9.36
C LYS A 170 -16.41 12.30 10.80
N LEU A 171 -15.46 12.47 11.74
CA LEU A 171 -15.80 12.80 13.14
C LEU A 171 -16.57 14.11 13.23
N LYS A 172 -16.20 15.13 12.45
CA LYS A 172 -16.92 16.41 12.41
C LYS A 172 -18.34 16.28 11.85
N GLU A 173 -18.47 15.64 10.70
CA GLU A 173 -19.77 15.48 10.03
C GLU A 173 -20.72 14.57 10.81
N TYR A 174 -20.18 13.61 11.56
CA TYR A 174 -20.98 12.77 12.48
C TYR A 174 -21.25 13.46 13.81
N GLY A 175 -20.68 14.65 14.08
CA GLY A 175 -20.83 15.35 15.37
C GLY A 175 -20.18 14.60 16.53
N LEU A 176 -19.10 13.89 16.26
CA LEU A 176 -18.32 13.13 17.26
C LEU A 176 -17.08 13.90 17.75
N ASP A 177 -16.64 14.93 17.04
CA ASP A 177 -15.41 15.69 17.34
C ASP A 177 -15.47 16.47 18.66
N GLU A 178 -16.67 16.82 19.13
CA GLU A 178 -16.88 17.40 20.46
C GLU A 178 -16.64 16.39 21.59
N MET A 179 -16.87 15.10 21.33
CA MET A 179 -16.84 14.02 22.31
C MET A 179 -15.60 13.13 22.23
N TYR A 180 -14.94 13.09 21.08
CA TYR A 180 -13.80 12.22 20.83
C TYR A 180 -12.63 12.98 20.22
N THR A 181 -11.41 12.62 20.63
CA THR A 181 -10.19 13.05 19.95
C THR A 181 -9.92 12.15 18.73
N ASN A 182 -9.51 12.75 17.63
CA ASN A 182 -8.91 12.04 16.49
C ASN A 182 -7.44 11.76 16.82
N PHE A 183 -7.16 10.71 17.61
CA PHE A 183 -5.85 10.49 18.19
C PHE A 183 -4.90 9.84 17.18
N ASP A 184 -3.77 10.51 16.92
CA ASP A 184 -2.67 9.98 16.09
C ASP A 184 -1.74 9.12 16.96
N PRO A 185 -1.63 7.80 16.72
CA PRO A 185 -0.70 6.94 17.45
C PRO A 185 0.76 7.11 17.03
N GLY A 186 1.05 7.83 15.92
CA GLY A 186 2.40 8.16 15.45
C GLY A 186 3.04 7.12 14.52
N SER A 187 2.55 5.88 14.49
CA SER A 187 3.00 4.85 13.54
C SER A 187 1.99 3.69 13.45
N GLY A 188 2.04 2.91 12.35
CA GLY A 188 1.21 1.70 12.19
C GLY A 188 1.39 0.71 13.34
N GLY A 189 2.63 0.42 13.71
CA GLY A 189 2.91 -0.47 14.86
C GLY A 189 2.42 0.09 16.21
N ALA A 190 2.37 1.42 16.39
CA ALA A 190 1.78 2.01 17.59
C ALA A 190 0.24 1.93 17.59
N LEU A 191 -0.39 2.02 16.42
CA LEU A 191 -1.83 1.77 16.26
C LEU A 191 -2.16 0.32 16.63
N ASP A 192 -1.42 -0.64 16.10
CA ASP A 192 -1.56 -2.06 16.42
C ASP A 192 -1.39 -2.32 17.92
N ALA A 193 -0.35 -1.74 18.51
CA ALA A 193 -0.06 -1.86 19.94
C ALA A 193 -1.15 -1.22 20.81
N ALA A 194 -1.78 -0.12 20.37
CA ALA A 194 -2.88 0.51 21.08
C ALA A 194 -4.12 -0.39 21.12
N ILE A 195 -4.49 -0.99 19.98
CA ILE A 195 -5.62 -1.92 19.88
C ILE A 195 -5.33 -3.20 20.67
N ALA A 196 -4.22 -3.90 20.38
CA ALA A 196 -3.85 -5.13 21.07
C ALA A 196 -3.69 -4.93 22.58
N GLY A 197 -3.12 -3.80 23.01
CA GLY A 197 -2.96 -3.43 24.40
C GLY A 197 -4.28 -3.15 25.11
N GLY A 198 -5.30 -2.66 24.40
CA GLY A 198 -6.67 -2.54 24.89
C GLY A 198 -7.26 -3.92 25.20
N PHE A 199 -7.22 -4.82 24.22
CA PHE A 199 -7.69 -6.21 24.37
C PHE A 199 -6.97 -6.95 25.51
N ALA A 200 -5.63 -6.91 25.53
CA ALA A 200 -4.84 -7.57 26.57
C ALA A 200 -5.15 -7.09 28.00
N LYS A 201 -5.64 -5.85 28.15
CA LYS A 201 -6.00 -5.24 29.44
C LYS A 201 -7.50 -5.28 29.74
N GLY A 202 -8.32 -5.85 28.84
CA GLY A 202 -9.77 -5.85 28.93
C GLY A 202 -10.36 -4.43 28.97
N LYS A 203 -9.75 -3.49 28.25
CA LYS A 203 -10.21 -2.09 28.16
C LYS A 203 -11.00 -1.87 26.87
N PRO A 204 -12.04 -1.02 26.92
CA PRO A 204 -12.74 -0.60 25.72
C PRO A 204 -11.80 -0.02 24.66
N VAL A 205 -12.04 -0.40 23.40
CA VAL A 205 -11.29 0.08 22.22
C VAL A 205 -12.27 0.70 21.23
N PHE A 206 -12.01 1.95 20.85
CA PHE A 206 -12.64 2.62 19.71
C PHE A 206 -11.53 3.10 18.78
N SER A 207 -11.52 2.58 17.56
CA SER A 207 -10.45 2.88 16.60
C SER A 207 -10.93 2.89 15.16
N TYR A 208 -10.18 3.60 14.31
CA TYR A 208 -10.10 3.29 12.89
C TYR A 208 -9.18 2.09 12.70
N TYR A 209 -9.52 1.21 11.76
CA TYR A 209 -8.61 0.16 11.32
C TYR A 209 -9.02 -0.36 9.94
N TRP A 210 -8.16 -1.23 9.34
CA TRP A 210 -8.37 -1.76 7.99
C TRP A 210 -7.99 -3.23 7.87
N THR A 211 -8.33 -3.83 6.74
CA THR A 211 -7.88 -5.15 6.30
C THR A 211 -7.36 -5.08 4.85
N PRO A 212 -6.38 -5.94 4.46
CA PRO A 212 -5.75 -7.02 5.22
C PRO A 212 -4.68 -6.52 6.19
N THR A 213 -4.65 -7.09 7.40
CA THR A 213 -3.61 -6.88 8.41
C THR A 213 -3.39 -8.14 9.23
N SER A 214 -2.20 -8.32 9.79
CA SER A 214 -1.92 -9.42 10.71
C SER A 214 -2.75 -9.32 11.99
N LEU A 215 -3.04 -8.10 12.47
CA LEU A 215 -3.76 -7.87 13.71
C LEU A 215 -5.21 -8.36 13.66
N MET A 216 -5.95 -8.03 12.59
CA MET A 216 -7.37 -8.42 12.43
C MET A 216 -7.55 -9.93 12.19
N GLY A 217 -6.50 -10.64 11.85
CA GLY A 217 -6.50 -12.10 11.75
C GLY A 217 -6.32 -12.82 13.10
N LYS A 218 -5.99 -12.11 14.18
CA LYS A 218 -5.71 -12.72 15.49
C LYS A 218 -7.02 -13.02 16.24
N PRO A 219 -7.22 -14.26 16.75
CA PRO A 219 -8.47 -14.67 17.40
C PRO A 219 -8.83 -13.85 18.65
N GLU A 220 -7.83 -13.26 19.32
CA GLU A 220 -8.03 -12.43 20.49
C GLU A 220 -8.49 -10.99 20.16
N ILE A 221 -8.44 -10.57 18.90
CA ILE A 221 -8.85 -9.25 18.44
C ILE A 221 -10.24 -9.37 17.81
N ASP A 222 -11.26 -9.20 18.62
CA ASP A 222 -12.65 -9.33 18.19
C ASP A 222 -13.33 -7.96 18.18
N MET A 223 -13.34 -7.32 17.00
CA MET A 223 -13.88 -6.00 16.78
C MET A 223 -15.20 -6.05 15.98
N VAL A 224 -16.06 -5.10 16.25
CA VAL A 224 -17.32 -4.88 15.52
C VAL A 224 -17.19 -3.59 14.73
N ARG A 225 -17.44 -3.68 13.43
CA ARG A 225 -17.57 -2.51 12.56
C ARG A 225 -18.81 -1.72 12.98
N LEU A 226 -18.67 -0.43 13.17
CA LEU A 226 -19.80 0.48 13.38
C LEU A 226 -20.46 0.79 12.04
N GLU A 227 -21.78 0.74 12.04
CA GLU A 227 -22.57 1.23 10.90
C GLU A 227 -22.42 2.74 10.78
N GLU A 228 -22.17 3.19 9.57
CA GLU A 228 -22.06 4.59 9.19
C GLU A 228 -23.12 4.90 8.12
N PRO A 229 -23.41 6.17 7.80
CA PRO A 229 -24.20 6.48 6.60
C PRO A 229 -23.64 5.76 5.40
N ALA A 230 -24.50 5.05 4.65
CA ALA A 230 -24.08 4.22 3.53
C ALA A 230 -23.24 5.00 2.51
N TYR A 231 -22.30 4.33 1.87
CA TYR A 231 -21.46 4.93 0.83
C TYR A 231 -22.33 5.62 -0.23
N ASP A 232 -22.00 6.87 -0.49
CA ASP A 232 -22.55 7.67 -1.58
C ASP A 232 -21.41 8.30 -2.38
N ALA A 233 -21.39 8.05 -3.69
CA ALA A 233 -20.28 8.47 -4.54
C ALA A 233 -20.12 9.99 -4.63
N GLN A 234 -21.25 10.75 -4.59
CA GLN A 234 -21.18 12.22 -4.61
C GLN A 234 -20.66 12.75 -3.27
N CYS A 235 -21.17 12.22 -2.17
CA CYS A 235 -20.69 12.58 -0.84
C CYS A 235 -19.21 12.26 -0.67
N TRP A 236 -18.75 11.09 -1.14
CA TRP A 236 -17.34 10.74 -1.11
C TRP A 236 -16.46 11.70 -1.91
N GLN A 237 -16.95 12.10 -3.09
CA GLN A 237 -16.28 13.10 -3.93
C GLN A 237 -16.19 14.46 -3.23
N ASP A 238 -17.30 14.96 -2.66
CA ASP A 238 -17.36 16.24 -1.96
C ASP A 238 -16.44 16.23 -0.71
N MET A 239 -16.49 15.15 0.06
CA MET A 239 -15.61 14.94 1.20
C MET A 239 -14.12 14.91 0.79
N SER A 240 -13.80 14.25 -0.32
CA SER A 240 -12.42 14.17 -0.83
C SER A 240 -11.84 15.55 -1.18
N VAL A 241 -12.64 16.45 -1.71
CA VAL A 241 -12.22 17.85 -1.96
C VAL A 241 -11.85 18.54 -0.63
N VAL A 242 -12.69 18.40 0.39
CA VAL A 242 -12.42 18.97 1.73
C VAL A 242 -11.16 18.35 2.36
N VAL A 243 -10.96 17.05 2.20
CA VAL A 243 -9.77 16.33 2.68
C VAL A 243 -8.50 16.89 2.04
N GLU A 244 -8.47 17.06 0.72
CA GLU A 244 -7.30 17.62 0.03
C GLU A 244 -7.05 19.09 0.39
N ASP A 245 -8.11 19.89 0.57
CA ASP A 245 -7.94 21.28 1.03
C ASP A 245 -7.35 21.34 2.44
N ILE A 246 -7.80 20.51 3.36
CA ILE A 246 -7.21 20.41 4.72
C ILE A 246 -5.76 19.96 4.66
N LYS A 247 -5.43 18.95 3.84
CA LYS A 247 -4.05 18.47 3.69
C LYS A 247 -3.10 19.56 3.19
N ALA A 248 -3.59 20.41 2.29
CA ALA A 248 -2.81 21.51 1.72
C ALA A 248 -2.70 22.72 2.62
N ASN A 249 -3.75 23.06 3.37
CA ASN A 249 -3.92 24.37 4.03
C ASN A 249 -4.16 24.30 5.55
N GLY A 250 -4.28 23.09 6.12
CA GLY A 250 -4.55 22.91 7.56
C GLY A 250 -6.04 22.81 7.88
N THR A 251 -6.32 22.45 9.14
CA THR A 251 -7.72 22.21 9.60
C THR A 251 -8.57 23.48 9.71
N GLU A 252 -7.97 24.64 9.66
CA GLU A 252 -8.65 25.94 9.73
C GLU A 252 -9.51 26.24 8.49
N VAL A 253 -9.21 25.57 7.36
CA VAL A 253 -9.99 25.72 6.13
C VAL A 253 -11.17 24.75 6.05
N TYR A 254 -11.38 23.92 7.09
CA TYR A 254 -12.49 22.99 7.10
C TYR A 254 -13.82 23.67 6.76
N ALA A 255 -14.50 23.15 5.75
CA ALA A 255 -15.86 23.53 5.40
C ALA A 255 -16.78 22.31 5.58
N PRO A 256 -17.97 22.48 6.19
CA PRO A 256 -18.95 21.41 6.30
C PRO A 256 -19.27 20.81 4.94
N SER A 257 -19.36 19.49 4.89
CA SER A 257 -19.64 18.72 3.69
C SER A 257 -20.68 17.64 4.02
N CYS A 258 -20.32 16.40 3.81
CA CYS A 258 -21.03 15.21 4.26
C CYS A 258 -19.99 14.16 4.63
N ALA A 259 -20.42 13.09 5.29
CA ALA A 259 -19.60 11.91 5.46
C ALA A 259 -20.42 10.65 5.26
N CYS A 260 -19.80 9.65 4.70
CA CYS A 260 -20.34 8.32 4.52
C CYS A 260 -19.29 7.27 4.86
N GLU A 261 -19.68 6.00 4.93
CA GLU A 261 -18.75 4.91 5.19
C GLU A 261 -17.64 4.84 4.12
N TYR A 262 -16.50 4.26 4.48
CA TYR A 262 -15.52 3.87 3.50
C TYR A 262 -16.11 2.81 2.57
N LYS A 263 -15.84 2.93 1.29
CA LYS A 263 -16.17 1.91 0.32
C LYS A 263 -15.20 0.73 0.49
N ASP A 264 -15.72 -0.49 0.52
CA ASP A 264 -14.89 -1.67 0.34
C ASP A 264 -14.28 -1.63 -1.06
N MET A 265 -12.96 -1.78 -1.16
CA MET A 265 -12.27 -1.56 -2.42
C MET A 265 -11.23 -2.67 -2.69
N ALA A 266 -10.89 -2.83 -3.96
CA ALA A 266 -9.67 -3.51 -4.34
C ALA A 266 -8.48 -2.55 -4.21
N LEU A 267 -7.35 -3.04 -3.74
CA LEU A 267 -6.10 -2.29 -3.77
C LEU A 267 -5.47 -2.40 -5.16
N THR A 268 -4.84 -1.33 -5.62
CA THR A 268 -4.38 -1.20 -7.00
C THR A 268 -2.88 -0.97 -7.10
N LYS A 269 -2.37 -0.99 -8.31
CA LYS A 269 -0.98 -0.64 -8.65
C LYS A 269 -0.98 0.49 -9.66
N THR A 270 -0.01 1.37 -9.53
CA THR A 270 0.13 2.53 -10.40
C THR A 270 1.59 2.77 -10.73
N VAL A 271 1.87 3.12 -11.98
CA VAL A 271 3.23 3.42 -12.47
C VAL A 271 3.24 4.74 -13.22
N ARG A 272 4.41 5.34 -13.32
CA ARG A 272 4.62 6.47 -14.23
C ARG A 272 4.61 6.00 -15.69
N ALA A 273 3.96 6.78 -16.55
CA ALA A 273 3.81 6.45 -17.97
C ALA A 273 5.15 6.45 -18.74
N ASP A 274 6.03 7.37 -18.42
CA ASP A 274 7.38 7.47 -19.01
C ASP A 274 8.26 6.27 -18.62
N TRP A 275 8.22 5.86 -17.36
CA TRP A 275 8.91 4.66 -16.89
C TRP A 275 8.37 3.38 -17.53
N ALA A 276 7.05 3.23 -17.61
CA ALA A 276 6.41 2.08 -18.25
C ALA A 276 6.80 1.95 -19.73
N ALA A 277 6.86 3.07 -20.44
CA ALA A 277 7.29 3.09 -21.84
C ALA A 277 8.78 2.71 -22.03
N ALA A 278 9.62 3.05 -21.03
CA ALA A 278 11.05 2.69 -21.05
C ALA A 278 11.32 1.24 -20.61
N ASN A 279 10.42 0.65 -19.79
CA ASN A 279 10.59 -0.68 -19.18
C ASN A 279 9.38 -1.61 -19.47
N PRO A 280 9.01 -1.87 -20.74
CA PRO A 280 7.73 -2.51 -21.08
C PRO A 280 7.58 -3.95 -20.54
N GLU A 281 8.67 -4.70 -20.36
CA GLU A 281 8.63 -6.06 -19.83
C GLU A 281 8.39 -6.06 -18.31
N VAL A 282 9.01 -5.13 -17.60
CA VAL A 282 8.79 -4.97 -16.14
C VAL A 282 7.40 -4.38 -15.89
N ASP A 283 6.94 -3.44 -16.71
CA ASP A 283 5.58 -2.89 -16.64
C ASP A 283 4.52 -3.99 -16.86
N ALA A 284 4.76 -4.92 -17.80
CA ALA A 284 3.89 -6.07 -18.00
C ALA A 284 3.81 -6.98 -16.77
N PHE A 285 4.94 -7.19 -16.08
CA PHE A 285 4.96 -7.88 -14.78
C PHE A 285 4.12 -7.13 -13.75
N ILE A 286 4.33 -5.82 -13.57
CA ILE A 286 3.53 -5.04 -12.61
C ILE A 286 2.05 -5.12 -12.96
N ALA A 287 1.66 -5.09 -14.23
CA ALA A 287 0.27 -5.25 -14.63
C ALA A 287 -0.32 -6.63 -14.30
N ALA A 288 0.47 -7.70 -14.44
CA ALA A 288 0.05 -9.07 -14.15
C ALA A 288 0.03 -9.41 -12.65
N TYR A 289 0.86 -8.72 -11.85
CA TYR A 289 1.02 -8.96 -10.41
C TYR A 289 -0.29 -8.80 -9.66
N SER A 290 -0.74 -9.84 -8.96
CA SER A 290 -1.93 -9.80 -8.09
C SER A 290 -1.89 -10.97 -7.10
N ILE A 291 -2.15 -10.70 -5.83
CA ILE A 291 -2.16 -11.70 -4.77
C ILE A 291 -3.57 -11.80 -4.17
N PRO A 292 -4.16 -13.00 -4.06
CA PRO A 292 -5.44 -13.18 -3.37
C PRO A 292 -5.38 -12.67 -1.92
N THR A 293 -6.46 -12.06 -1.44
CA THR A 293 -6.53 -11.47 -0.08
C THR A 293 -6.18 -12.49 1.02
N GLU A 294 -6.60 -13.75 0.89
CA GLU A 294 -6.25 -14.81 1.84
C GLU A 294 -4.73 -15.07 1.87
N THR A 295 -4.08 -15.08 0.70
CA THR A 295 -2.63 -15.22 0.60
C THR A 295 -1.91 -14.03 1.23
N VAL A 296 -2.42 -12.80 1.02
CA VAL A 296 -1.87 -11.59 1.68
C VAL A 296 -1.99 -11.72 3.20
N ASN A 297 -3.10 -12.20 3.74
CA ASN A 297 -3.25 -12.42 5.19
C ASN A 297 -2.21 -13.41 5.74
N ASN A 298 -1.98 -14.53 5.04
CA ASN A 298 -0.96 -15.51 5.42
C ASN A 298 0.45 -14.92 5.33
N LEU A 299 0.71 -14.11 4.32
CA LEU A 299 1.98 -13.42 4.12
C LEU A 299 2.26 -12.41 5.23
N LEU A 300 1.25 -11.65 5.65
CA LEU A 300 1.34 -10.71 6.76
C LEU A 300 1.57 -11.42 8.10
N ALA A 301 0.93 -12.56 8.34
CA ALA A 301 1.19 -13.37 9.51
C ALA A 301 2.64 -13.89 9.51
N TYR A 302 3.15 -14.37 8.38
CA TYR A 302 4.56 -14.75 8.25
C TYR A 302 5.51 -13.57 8.50
N TYR A 303 5.23 -12.42 7.88
CA TYR A 303 6.03 -11.20 8.02
C TYR A 303 6.18 -10.76 9.47
N VAL A 304 5.08 -10.71 10.21
CA VAL A 304 5.08 -10.24 11.61
C VAL A 304 5.55 -11.32 12.58
N ASP A 305 4.98 -12.53 12.49
CA ASP A 305 5.11 -13.54 13.55
C ASP A 305 6.31 -14.50 13.33
N VAL A 306 6.82 -14.62 12.08
CA VAL A 306 7.88 -15.57 11.73
C VAL A 306 9.16 -14.87 11.29
N SER A 307 9.10 -13.98 10.28
CA SER A 307 10.28 -13.29 9.77
C SER A 307 10.75 -12.13 10.67
N GLY A 308 9.87 -11.66 11.58
CA GLY A 308 10.20 -10.53 12.45
C GLY A 308 10.32 -9.19 11.70
N GLY A 309 9.62 -9.05 10.59
CA GLY A 309 9.64 -7.84 9.75
C GLY A 309 10.73 -7.86 8.66
N ASP A 310 11.36 -9.02 8.41
CA ASP A 310 12.33 -9.17 7.33
C ASP A 310 11.61 -9.27 5.97
N MET A 311 11.77 -8.22 5.18
CA MET A 311 11.13 -8.03 3.88
C MET A 311 11.65 -9.02 2.83
N GLU A 312 12.97 -9.22 2.77
CA GLU A 312 13.59 -10.12 1.79
C GLU A 312 13.22 -11.58 2.09
N ALA A 313 13.34 -12.00 3.35
CA ALA A 313 12.92 -13.33 3.79
C ALA A 313 11.43 -13.58 3.51
N THR A 314 10.57 -12.56 3.66
CA THR A 314 9.15 -12.65 3.38
C THR A 314 8.86 -12.81 1.88
N ALA A 315 9.54 -12.05 1.03
CA ALA A 315 9.42 -12.17 -0.42
C ALA A 315 9.89 -13.55 -0.91
N MET A 316 11.04 -14.04 -0.42
CA MET A 316 11.53 -15.38 -0.73
C MET A 316 10.55 -16.45 -0.29
N TRP A 317 10.07 -16.39 0.95
CA TRP A 317 9.08 -17.34 1.46
C TRP A 317 7.82 -17.38 0.58
N TYR A 318 7.32 -16.22 0.15
CA TYR A 318 6.18 -16.16 -0.75
C TYR A 318 6.46 -16.89 -2.07
N LEU A 319 7.59 -16.58 -2.71
CA LEU A 319 7.97 -17.14 -4.01
C LEU A 319 8.26 -18.65 -3.95
N GLU A 320 8.73 -19.17 -2.80
CA GLU A 320 8.95 -20.59 -2.56
C GLU A 320 7.64 -21.37 -2.33
N ASN A 321 6.66 -20.76 -1.66
CA ASN A 321 5.47 -21.45 -1.18
C ASN A 321 4.21 -21.22 -2.04
N ASN A 322 4.29 -20.37 -3.07
CA ASN A 322 3.19 -20.06 -3.98
C ASN A 322 3.63 -20.25 -5.43
N THR A 323 2.70 -20.40 -6.34
CA THR A 323 2.98 -20.63 -7.75
C THR A 323 2.32 -19.63 -8.70
N GLU A 324 1.39 -18.81 -8.23
CA GLU A 324 0.69 -17.82 -9.04
C GLU A 324 1.62 -16.80 -9.68
N TRP A 325 2.74 -16.49 -9.05
CA TRP A 325 3.74 -15.58 -9.59
C TRP A 325 4.39 -16.06 -10.90
N LEU A 326 4.31 -17.37 -11.20
CA LEU A 326 4.82 -17.91 -12.46
C LEU A 326 4.03 -17.42 -13.68
N ASP A 327 2.79 -16.99 -13.46
CA ASP A 327 1.94 -16.42 -14.51
C ASP A 327 2.19 -14.93 -14.72
N TRP A 328 2.97 -14.27 -13.83
CA TRP A 328 3.27 -12.84 -13.93
C TRP A 328 4.47 -12.53 -14.81
N VAL A 329 5.34 -13.51 -15.01
CA VAL A 329 6.65 -13.31 -15.64
C VAL A 329 6.93 -14.34 -16.74
N PRO A 330 7.75 -13.99 -17.75
CA PRO A 330 8.27 -14.95 -18.72
C PRO A 330 9.06 -16.09 -18.07
N SER A 331 9.14 -17.24 -18.74
CA SER A 331 9.77 -18.46 -18.20
C SER A 331 11.26 -18.34 -17.88
N ASP A 332 11.99 -17.50 -18.60
CA ASP A 332 13.42 -17.21 -18.35
C ASP A 332 13.59 -16.32 -17.11
N VAL A 333 12.71 -15.33 -16.91
CA VAL A 333 12.63 -14.52 -15.69
C VAL A 333 12.31 -15.42 -14.49
N ALA A 334 11.32 -16.32 -14.63
CA ALA A 334 11.01 -17.29 -13.58
C ALA A 334 12.18 -18.23 -13.26
N ALA A 335 12.96 -18.62 -14.26
CA ALA A 335 14.18 -19.44 -14.05
C ALA A 335 15.26 -18.66 -13.27
N ASN A 336 15.43 -17.37 -13.56
CA ASN A 336 16.36 -16.49 -12.83
C ASN A 336 15.96 -16.40 -11.35
N ILE A 337 14.68 -16.14 -11.05
CA ILE A 337 14.16 -16.08 -9.68
C ILE A 337 14.45 -17.40 -8.94
N ARG A 338 14.08 -18.54 -9.53
CA ARG A 338 14.30 -19.86 -8.92
C ARG A 338 15.77 -20.19 -8.65
N ALA A 339 16.69 -19.59 -9.38
CA ALA A 339 18.11 -19.78 -9.14
C ALA A 339 18.64 -19.01 -7.91
N THR A 340 17.84 -18.11 -7.34
CA THR A 340 18.18 -17.28 -6.18
C THR A 340 17.40 -17.64 -4.92
N LEU A 341 16.31 -18.43 -5.02
CA LEU A 341 15.58 -19.04 -3.92
C LEU A 341 16.31 -20.29 -3.40
#